data_d86cde7fcf40c7ce756f93821e9d7a48
#
_entry.id   d86cde7fcf40c7ce756f93821e9d7a48
#
_cell.length_a   1.000
_cell.length_b   1.000
_cell.length_c   1.000
_cell.angle_alpha   90.00
_cell.angle_beta   90.00
_cell.angle_gamma   90.00
#
_symmetry.space_group_name_H-M   'P 1'
#
loop_
_entity.id
_entity.type
_entity.pdbx_description
1 polymer ?
#
loop_
_entity_poly.entity_id
_entity_poly.type
_entity_poly.pdbx_seq_one_letter_code
_entity_poly.pdbx_strand_id
1 'polypeptide(L)'
;MPNTKKKSPARKSPIKVRAVDFVMYCTKDMRKTRSFYRRLFGLKKGHEWNNFWSEFNTEPLTLCLNGPSEKPKWNWQGAACVALAVDDVPRAIATCRKRKVKILIEPVETRVCWMAWIADPDGNRICLHSRKDGTAG
;
A
#
# COMPACT_ATOMS: atom_id res chain seq x y z
N MET A 1 21.98 7.91 29.00
CA MET A 1 22.18 6.62 28.28
C MET A 1 20.91 6.32 27.50
N PRO A 2 20.98 6.28 26.19
CA PRO A 2 19.83 5.81 25.42
C PRO A 2 19.56 4.36 25.78
N ASN A 3 18.34 4.10 26.21
CA ASN A 3 17.87 2.77 26.53
C ASN A 3 17.75 1.99 25.21
N THR A 4 18.81 1.30 24.83
CA THR A 4 18.75 0.36 23.72
C THR A 4 17.88 -0.80 24.15
N LYS A 5 16.57 -0.68 23.95
CA LYS A 5 15.68 -1.83 24.04
C LYS A 5 16.18 -2.84 23.01
N LYS A 6 16.82 -3.92 23.50
CA LYS A 6 17.10 -5.08 22.65
C LYS A 6 15.75 -5.49 22.03
N LYS A 7 15.63 -5.32 20.71
CA LYS A 7 14.46 -5.86 20.01
C LYS A 7 14.42 -7.35 20.24
N SER A 8 13.36 -7.86 20.82
CA SER A 8 13.11 -9.29 20.86
C SER A 8 13.21 -9.86 19.45
N PRO A 9 13.83 -11.04 19.27
CA PRO A 9 13.84 -11.65 17.95
C PRO A 9 12.41 -11.77 17.44
N ALA A 10 12.17 -11.30 16.22
CA ALA A 10 10.85 -11.39 15.60
C ALA A 10 10.41 -12.85 15.58
N ARG A 11 9.18 -13.13 16.02
CA ARG A 11 8.58 -14.45 15.86
C ARG A 11 8.61 -14.83 14.38
N LYS A 12 8.94 -16.09 14.10
CA LYS A 12 8.81 -16.63 12.76
C LYS A 12 7.36 -16.48 12.32
N SER A 13 7.09 -15.56 11.40
CA SER A 13 5.76 -15.26 10.91
C SER A 13 5.49 -15.97 9.58
N PRO A 14 4.22 -16.36 9.29
CA PRO A 14 3.86 -16.97 8.02
C PRO A 14 4.14 -16.10 6.81
N ILE A 15 4.02 -14.78 6.99
CA ILE A 15 4.32 -13.78 5.97
C ILE A 15 5.30 -12.80 6.56
N LYS A 16 6.47 -12.71 5.94
CA LYS A 16 7.50 -11.75 6.34
C LYS A 16 7.19 -10.40 5.71
N VAL A 17 6.95 -9.41 6.55
CA VAL A 17 6.80 -8.02 6.12
C VAL A 17 8.15 -7.33 6.27
N ARG A 18 8.63 -6.71 5.20
CA ARG A 18 9.91 -6.00 5.17
C ARG A 18 9.77 -4.55 5.62
N ALA A 19 8.73 -3.88 5.19
CA ALA A 19 8.48 -2.47 5.46
C ALA A 19 7.03 -2.10 5.14
N VAL A 20 6.62 -0.90 5.53
CA VAL A 20 5.46 -0.22 4.95
C VAL A 20 5.93 0.51 3.70
N ASP A 21 5.40 0.17 2.54
CA ASP A 21 5.80 0.78 1.27
C ASP A 21 5.19 2.16 1.07
N PHE A 22 3.92 2.29 1.38
CA PHE A 22 3.21 3.58 1.25
C PHE A 22 1.91 3.57 2.05
N VAL A 23 1.38 4.76 2.31
CA VAL A 23 0.01 4.99 2.76
C VAL A 23 -0.80 5.59 1.62
N MET A 24 -2.05 5.20 1.48
CA MET A 24 -2.89 5.62 0.37
C MET A 24 -4.25 6.12 0.87
N TYR A 25 -4.66 7.27 0.34
CA TYR A 25 -6.04 7.74 0.42
C TYR A 25 -6.74 7.54 -0.92
N CYS A 26 -8.01 7.19 -0.87
CA CYS A 26 -8.86 7.24 -2.06
C CYS A 26 -9.46 8.64 -2.22
N THR A 27 -9.54 9.11 -3.45
CA THR A 27 -10.13 10.40 -3.77
C THR A 27 -11.16 10.27 -4.89
N LYS A 28 -12.20 11.06 -4.82
CA LYS A 28 -13.22 11.15 -5.87
C LYS A 28 -12.82 12.11 -6.99
N ASP A 29 -11.94 13.04 -6.68
CA ASP A 29 -11.46 14.06 -7.64
C ASP A 29 -9.95 14.23 -7.46
N MET A 30 -9.20 13.56 -8.31
CA MET A 30 -7.73 13.54 -8.24
C MET A 30 -7.13 14.95 -8.41
N ARG A 31 -7.65 15.74 -9.36
CA ARG A 31 -7.12 17.09 -9.62
C ARG A 31 -7.26 17.99 -8.40
N LYS A 32 -8.43 18.01 -7.81
CA LYS A 32 -8.76 18.82 -6.64
C LYS A 32 -7.93 18.40 -5.42
N THR A 33 -7.85 17.11 -5.15
CA THR A 33 -7.14 16.58 -4.00
C THR A 33 -5.63 16.72 -4.16
N ARG A 34 -5.09 16.45 -5.34
CA ARG A 34 -3.67 16.68 -5.65
C ARG A 34 -3.29 18.14 -5.45
N SER A 35 -4.10 19.06 -5.95
CA SER A 35 -3.90 20.51 -5.80
C SER A 35 -3.91 20.94 -4.33
N PHE A 36 -4.83 20.38 -3.54
CA PHE A 36 -4.91 20.62 -2.10
C PHE A 36 -3.58 20.30 -1.40
N TYR A 37 -3.05 19.11 -1.59
CA TYR A 37 -1.80 18.69 -0.94
C TYR A 37 -0.60 19.50 -1.41
N ARG A 38 -0.54 19.85 -2.68
CA ARG A 38 0.56 20.67 -3.21
C ARG A 38 0.52 22.11 -2.69
N ARG A 39 -0.64 22.73 -2.70
CA ARG A 39 -0.79 24.16 -2.32
C ARG A 39 -0.72 24.36 -0.82
N LEU A 40 -1.38 23.52 -0.05
CA LEU A 40 -1.43 23.69 1.40
C LEU A 40 -0.15 23.24 2.09
N PHE A 41 0.40 22.11 1.68
CA PHE A 41 1.55 21.49 2.34
C PHE A 41 2.84 21.56 1.52
N GLY A 42 2.79 22.06 0.30
CA GLY A 42 3.97 22.14 -0.55
C GLY A 42 4.55 20.78 -0.94
N LEU A 43 3.72 19.72 -0.96
CA LEU A 43 4.22 18.39 -1.25
C LEU A 43 4.70 18.30 -2.70
N LYS A 44 5.91 17.77 -2.86
CA LYS A 44 6.53 17.61 -4.18
C LYS A 44 5.90 16.45 -4.92
N LYS A 45 5.68 16.67 -6.21
CA LYS A 45 5.21 15.65 -7.13
C LYS A 45 6.18 14.47 -7.17
N GLY A 46 5.64 13.26 -6.97
CA GLY A 46 6.31 12.02 -7.27
C GLY A 46 5.79 11.43 -8.58
N HIS A 47 5.56 10.13 -8.59
CA HIS A 47 5.03 9.46 -9.78
C HIS A 47 3.54 9.73 -9.93
N GLU A 48 3.07 9.94 -11.15
CA GLU A 48 1.65 10.15 -11.47
C GLU A 48 1.23 9.32 -12.67
N TRP A 49 0.03 8.77 -12.57
CA TRP A 49 -0.61 8.01 -13.63
C TRP A 49 -2.00 8.57 -13.91
N ASN A 50 -2.08 9.52 -14.84
CA ASN A 50 -3.33 10.21 -15.15
C ASN A 50 -4.03 10.74 -13.90
N ASN A 51 -5.36 10.61 -13.83
CA ASN A 51 -6.17 10.92 -12.64
C ASN A 51 -6.47 9.67 -11.81
N PHE A 52 -5.76 8.57 -12.08
CA PHE A 52 -5.95 7.30 -11.39
C PHE A 52 -5.00 7.15 -10.19
N TRP A 53 -3.75 7.58 -10.32
CA TRP A 53 -2.72 7.41 -9.29
C TRP A 53 -1.83 8.65 -9.17
N SER A 54 -1.49 9.00 -7.95
CA SER A 54 -0.55 10.07 -7.67
C SER A 54 0.25 9.76 -6.42
N GLU A 55 1.54 9.96 -6.50
CA GLU A 55 2.45 9.85 -5.37
C GLU A 55 3.05 11.21 -5.06
N PHE A 56 3.32 11.45 -3.78
CA PHE A 56 4.10 12.58 -3.32
C PHE A 56 5.43 12.08 -2.76
N ASN A 57 6.50 12.79 -3.06
CA ASN A 57 7.81 12.50 -2.49
C ASN A 57 7.84 12.94 -1.02
N THR A 58 7.36 12.08 -0.15
CA THR A 58 7.34 12.27 1.30
C THR A 58 8.23 11.25 1.99
N GLU A 59 8.78 11.62 3.13
CA GLU A 59 9.57 10.71 3.96
C GLU A 59 8.99 10.68 5.39
N PRO A 60 9.13 9.57 6.10
CA PRO A 60 9.74 8.29 5.72
C PRO A 60 8.85 7.39 4.86
N LEU A 61 7.59 7.76 4.65
CA LEU A 61 6.63 7.00 3.86
C LEU A 61 6.13 7.81 2.67
N THR A 62 5.90 7.15 1.57
CA THR A 62 5.24 7.75 0.40
C THR A 62 3.74 7.91 0.68
N LEU A 63 3.22 9.13 0.51
CA LEU A 63 1.78 9.37 0.47
C LEU A 63 1.29 9.23 -0.96
N CYS A 64 0.30 8.37 -1.15
CA CYS A 64 -0.32 8.11 -2.44
C CYS A 64 -1.79 8.51 -2.45
N LEU A 65 -2.27 8.90 -3.61
CA LEU A 65 -3.69 9.11 -3.89
C LEU A 65 -4.14 8.13 -4.97
N ASN A 66 -5.25 7.46 -4.72
CA ASN A 66 -5.91 6.60 -5.69
C ASN A 66 -7.21 7.26 -6.15
N GLY A 67 -7.29 7.60 -7.42
CA GLY A 67 -8.45 8.22 -8.04
C GLY A 67 -9.51 7.21 -8.47
N PRO A 68 -10.63 7.70 -9.01
CA PRO A 68 -11.72 6.85 -9.48
C PRO A 68 -11.27 5.89 -10.59
N SER A 69 -11.79 4.67 -10.53
CA SER A 69 -11.57 3.63 -11.54
C SER A 69 -12.90 3.19 -12.13
N GLU A 70 -12.90 2.83 -13.41
CA GLU A 70 -14.04 2.21 -14.08
C GLU A 70 -14.31 0.79 -13.59
N LYS A 71 -13.32 0.15 -12.95
CA LYS A 71 -13.47 -1.18 -12.35
C LYS A 71 -14.02 -1.04 -10.92
N PRO A 72 -15.27 -1.45 -10.64
CA PRO A 72 -15.90 -1.22 -9.32
C PRO A 72 -15.09 -1.72 -8.13
N LYS A 73 -14.40 -2.86 -8.26
CA LYS A 73 -13.58 -3.43 -7.18
C LYS A 73 -12.37 -2.57 -6.78
N TRP A 74 -11.98 -1.59 -7.63
CA TRP A 74 -10.90 -0.66 -7.36
C TRP A 74 -11.39 0.69 -6.82
N ASN A 75 -12.71 0.90 -6.78
CA ASN A 75 -13.31 2.13 -6.27
C ASN A 75 -13.61 1.97 -4.78
N TRP A 76 -12.69 2.40 -3.96
CA TRP A 76 -12.87 2.40 -2.52
C TRP A 76 -13.13 3.81 -2.02
N GLN A 77 -14.04 3.90 -1.05
CA GLN A 77 -14.33 5.14 -0.36
C GLN A 77 -13.88 5.02 1.08
N GLY A 78 -13.45 6.13 1.67
CA GLY A 78 -13.19 6.24 3.09
C GLY A 78 -11.73 6.13 3.47
N ALA A 79 -11.47 5.39 4.53
CA ALA A 79 -10.21 5.39 5.26
C ALA A 79 -8.98 5.06 4.41
N ALA A 80 -7.84 5.52 4.90
CA ALA A 80 -6.54 5.15 4.36
C ALA A 80 -6.32 3.65 4.41
N CYS A 81 -5.49 3.16 3.52
CA CYS A 81 -4.97 1.80 3.57
C CYS A 81 -3.45 1.81 3.56
N VAL A 82 -2.87 0.70 3.99
CA VAL A 82 -1.42 0.53 4.10
C VAL A 82 -0.98 -0.52 3.09
N ALA A 83 0.16 -0.29 2.46
CA ALA A 83 0.82 -1.31 1.65
C ALA A 83 2.00 -1.89 2.43
N LEU A 84 1.99 -3.19 2.63
CA LEU A 84 3.05 -3.93 3.28
C LEU A 84 3.92 -4.62 2.23
N ALA A 85 5.22 -4.36 2.29
CA ALA A 85 6.19 -5.00 1.40
C ALA A 85 6.40 -6.45 1.82
N VAL A 86 6.17 -7.36 0.90
CA VAL A 86 6.45 -8.79 1.05
C VAL A 86 7.35 -9.25 -0.09
N ASP A 87 8.05 -10.37 0.09
CA ASP A 87 8.99 -10.85 -0.93
C ASP A 87 8.27 -11.45 -2.15
N ASP A 88 7.13 -12.11 -1.93
CA ASP A 88 6.40 -12.83 -2.96
C ASP A 88 4.90 -12.70 -2.72
N VAL A 89 4.24 -11.86 -3.49
CA VAL A 89 2.80 -11.57 -3.33
C VAL A 89 1.93 -12.81 -3.61
N PRO A 90 2.12 -13.56 -4.71
CA PRO A 90 1.34 -14.79 -4.94
C PRO A 90 1.48 -15.80 -3.80
N ARG A 91 2.67 -15.98 -3.27
CA ARG A 91 2.93 -16.89 -2.15
C ARG A 91 2.28 -16.40 -0.86
N ALA A 92 2.33 -15.11 -0.59
CA ALA A 92 1.66 -14.49 0.55
C ALA A 92 0.14 -14.70 0.49
N ILE A 93 -0.46 -14.54 -0.68
CA ILE A 93 -1.89 -14.79 -0.88
C ILE A 93 -2.24 -16.28 -0.69
N ALA A 94 -1.39 -17.19 -1.15
CA ALA A 94 -1.60 -18.63 -0.89
C ALA A 94 -1.61 -18.92 0.62
N THR A 95 -0.72 -18.28 1.38
CA THR A 95 -0.71 -18.37 2.85
C THR A 95 -1.96 -17.77 3.48
N CYS A 96 -2.41 -16.62 3.01
CA CYS A 96 -3.66 -15.99 3.44
C CYS A 96 -4.86 -16.93 3.22
N ARG A 97 -4.92 -17.57 2.06
CA ARG A 97 -5.99 -18.50 1.71
C ARG A 97 -6.04 -19.69 2.66
N LYS A 98 -4.90 -20.29 2.97
CA LYS A 98 -4.80 -21.39 3.95
C LYS A 98 -5.28 -20.98 5.34
N ARG A 99 -5.07 -19.72 5.72
CA ARG A 99 -5.45 -19.16 7.01
C ARG A 99 -6.85 -18.54 7.03
N LYS A 100 -7.60 -18.69 5.94
CA LYS A 100 -8.96 -18.16 5.79
C LYS A 100 -9.05 -16.64 5.95
N VAL A 101 -8.01 -15.93 5.58
CA VAL A 101 -7.99 -14.48 5.49
C VAL A 101 -8.79 -14.06 4.26
N LYS A 102 -9.63 -13.04 4.41
CA LYS A 102 -10.44 -12.52 3.30
C LYS A 102 -9.57 -11.86 2.25
N ILE A 103 -9.61 -12.38 1.03
CA ILE A 103 -8.90 -11.83 -0.12
C ILE A 103 -9.87 -10.93 -0.89
N LEU A 104 -9.51 -9.66 -1.06
CA LEU A 104 -10.32 -8.67 -1.76
C LEU A 104 -9.96 -8.61 -3.25
N ILE A 105 -8.67 -8.65 -3.56
CA ILE A 105 -8.15 -8.65 -4.92
C ILE A 105 -7.00 -9.65 -4.99
N GLU A 106 -7.13 -10.62 -5.90
CA GLU A 106 -6.10 -11.60 -6.19
C GLU A 106 -4.82 -10.93 -6.73
N PRO A 107 -3.66 -11.62 -6.72
CA PRO A 107 -2.42 -11.05 -7.21
C PRO A 107 -2.53 -10.48 -8.61
N VAL A 108 -2.06 -9.24 -8.75
CA VAL A 108 -1.98 -8.52 -10.02
C VAL A 108 -0.53 -8.15 -10.27
N GLU A 109 -0.05 -8.48 -11.45
CA GLU A 109 1.26 -8.09 -11.92
C GLU A 109 1.17 -6.81 -12.74
N THR A 110 2.03 -5.85 -12.45
CA THR A 110 2.22 -4.65 -13.25
C THR A 110 3.65 -4.63 -13.79
N ARG A 111 4.00 -3.60 -14.57
CA ARG A 111 5.37 -3.43 -15.06
C ARG A 111 6.38 -3.21 -13.93
N VAL A 112 5.95 -2.66 -12.80
CA VAL A 112 6.83 -2.21 -11.72
C VAL A 112 6.66 -2.96 -10.41
N CYS A 113 5.56 -3.69 -10.24
CA CYS A 113 5.26 -4.36 -8.97
C CYS A 113 4.29 -5.54 -9.12
N TRP A 114 4.22 -6.31 -8.05
CA TRP A 114 3.10 -7.21 -7.75
C TRP A 114 2.27 -6.61 -6.62
N MET A 115 0.97 -6.76 -6.67
CA MET A 115 0.08 -6.34 -5.61
C MET A 115 -1.10 -7.29 -5.45
N ALA A 116 -1.63 -7.36 -4.24
CA ALA A 116 -2.88 -8.03 -3.91
C ALA A 116 -3.50 -7.32 -2.71
N TRP A 117 -4.78 -7.51 -2.48
CA TRP A 117 -5.48 -6.85 -1.39
C TRP A 117 -6.21 -7.85 -0.52
N ILE A 118 -6.05 -7.70 0.78
CA ILE A 118 -6.70 -8.49 1.81
C ILE A 118 -7.43 -7.59 2.80
N ALA A 119 -8.27 -8.17 3.63
CA ALA A 119 -8.92 -7.46 4.74
C ALA A 119 -8.47 -8.06 6.08
N ASP A 120 -8.29 -7.19 7.07
CA ASP A 120 -8.16 -7.62 8.45
C ASP A 120 -9.54 -8.02 9.04
N PRO A 121 -9.62 -8.51 10.30
CA PRO A 121 -10.90 -8.92 10.91
C PRO A 121 -11.94 -7.80 10.99
N ASP A 122 -11.53 -6.54 11.03
CA ASP A 122 -12.43 -5.39 11.07
C ASP A 122 -12.76 -4.82 9.68
N GLY A 123 -12.25 -5.47 8.63
CA GLY A 123 -12.47 -5.05 7.25
C GLY A 123 -11.51 -3.98 6.75
N ASN A 124 -10.46 -3.64 7.49
CA ASN A 124 -9.45 -2.71 7.00
C ASN A 124 -8.67 -3.33 5.85
N ARG A 125 -8.49 -2.55 4.79
CA ARG A 125 -7.82 -3.01 3.58
C ARG A 125 -6.30 -2.90 3.72
N ILE A 126 -5.63 -3.97 3.34
CA ILE A 126 -4.17 -4.06 3.34
C ILE A 126 -3.72 -4.47 1.95
N CYS A 127 -2.81 -3.71 1.36
CA CYS A 127 -2.13 -4.10 0.14
C CYS A 127 -0.91 -4.94 0.49
N LEU A 128 -0.79 -6.12 -0.08
CA LEU A 128 0.46 -6.87 -0.11
C LEU A 128 1.19 -6.48 -1.40
N HIS A 129 2.42 -6.02 -1.28
CA HIS A 129 3.10 -5.30 -2.34
C HIS A 129 4.55 -5.78 -2.47
N SER A 130 5.03 -5.87 -3.70
CA SER A 130 6.43 -6.20 -3.98
C SER A 130 6.88 -5.44 -5.23
N ARG A 131 7.87 -4.58 -5.06
CA ARG A 131 8.47 -3.86 -6.19
C ARG A 131 9.42 -4.76 -6.96
N LYS A 132 9.38 -4.70 -8.28
CA LYS A 132 10.25 -5.51 -9.15
C LYS A 132 11.71 -5.10 -9.09
N ASP A 133 12.00 -3.89 -8.60
CA ASP A 133 13.38 -3.43 -8.37
C ASP A 133 13.99 -3.93 -7.05
N GLY A 134 13.23 -4.68 -6.26
CA GLY A 134 13.68 -5.26 -5.00
C GLY A 134 13.68 -4.31 -3.80
N THR A 135 13.30 -3.05 -3.96
CA THR A 135 13.25 -2.07 -2.87
C THR A 135 12.01 -2.22 -2.02
N ALA A 136 12.05 -1.73 -0.78
CA ALA A 136 10.95 -1.71 0.18
C ALA A 136 11.06 -0.50 1.10
N GLY A 137 9.92 0.06 1.48
CA GLY A 137 9.88 1.25 2.34
C GLY A 137 9.75 2.57 1.63
#